data_0bf0124d7af2d97b91a7b76ba171b2d9
#
_entry.id   0bf0124d7af2d97b91a7b76ba171b2d9
#
_cell.length_a   1.000
_cell.length_b   1.000
_cell.length_c   1.000
_cell.angle_alpha   90.00
_cell.angle_beta   90.00
_cell.angle_gamma   90.00
#
_symmetry.space_group_name_H-M   'P 1'
#
loop_
_entity.id
_entity.type
_entity.pdbx_description
1 polymer ?
#
loop_
_entity_poly.entity_id
_entity_poly.type
_entity_poly.pdbx_seq_one_letter_code
_entity_poly.pdbx_strand_id
1 'polypeptide(L)'
;MSPDLLALAPAGAAGLEFERPEALFLLALAALPVLLGWRLSRWRRRSLDAFLHPARRRAFLGDHDPRGARRRQPLAAALLACGALALAQPTWGHFPRRVVARSIDLVVCLDCSRSMLARDVKPSRFERMQRELRSLLERLEGDRIALLAFSGDVREVAPLTRDRAVLGELLDELDMADNQLGGTDLGAALERALRLFDGRSGAHEAVVVLTDGGDLGGRGLEVAAEAKRRGIRVYAVGIGSSQGGKIPLVTEQGERFLLGPDGQEVVTRLEERGLLELAALTDGEYT
;
A
#
# COMPACT_ATOMS: atom_id res chain seq x y z
N MET A 1 -8.26 -17.26 -7.96
CA MET A 1 -7.15 -16.30 -8.12
C MET A 1 -7.29 -15.68 -9.49
N SER A 2 -7.98 -14.53 -9.56
CA SER A 2 -8.35 -13.88 -10.83
C SER A 2 -7.29 -12.82 -11.17
N PRO A 3 -6.75 -12.80 -12.40
CA PRO A 3 -5.70 -11.89 -12.82
C PRO A 3 -6.22 -10.54 -13.37
N ASP A 4 -7.28 -9.96 -12.79
CA ASP A 4 -7.99 -8.81 -13.37
C ASP A 4 -7.92 -7.52 -12.52
N LEU A 5 -6.79 -7.24 -11.86
CA LEU A 5 -6.64 -5.97 -11.12
C LEU A 5 -5.49 -5.08 -11.63
N LEU A 6 -4.97 -5.37 -12.81
CA LEU A 6 -4.14 -4.44 -13.58
C LEU A 6 -4.90 -3.95 -14.81
N ALA A 7 -6.09 -3.39 -14.59
CA ALA A 7 -6.65 -2.48 -15.57
C ALA A 7 -5.80 -1.20 -15.54
N LEU A 8 -4.73 -1.19 -16.36
CA LEU A 8 -4.18 0.06 -16.87
C LEU A 8 -5.37 0.85 -17.40
N ALA A 9 -5.76 1.91 -16.66
CA ALA A 9 -6.63 2.90 -17.23
C ALA A 9 -6.00 3.35 -18.56
N PRO A 10 -6.77 3.35 -19.67
CA PRO A 10 -6.22 3.75 -20.94
C PRO A 10 -5.62 5.14 -20.77
N ALA A 11 -4.46 5.38 -21.38
CA ALA A 11 -3.89 6.69 -21.60
C ALA A 11 -4.90 7.49 -22.44
N GLY A 12 -6.03 7.85 -21.83
CA GLY A 12 -7.09 8.66 -22.37
C GLY A 12 -6.63 10.09 -22.40
N ALA A 13 -6.74 10.70 -23.54
CA ALA A 13 -6.50 12.08 -23.88
C ALA A 13 -6.65 13.02 -22.67
N ALA A 14 -5.69 13.93 -22.49
CA ALA A 14 -5.75 14.99 -21.51
C ALA A 14 -7.10 15.74 -21.65
N GLY A 15 -8.12 15.25 -20.98
CA GLY A 15 -9.46 15.81 -20.96
C GLY A 15 -9.50 16.97 -19.98
N LEU A 16 -10.23 18.01 -20.34
CA LEU A 16 -10.56 19.10 -19.44
C LEU A 16 -11.58 18.55 -18.44
N GLU A 17 -11.19 18.42 -17.19
CA GLU A 17 -12.10 18.02 -16.11
C GLU A 17 -12.47 19.25 -15.28
N PHE A 18 -13.70 19.28 -14.80
CA PHE A 18 -14.20 20.33 -13.92
C PHE A 18 -14.37 19.77 -12.51
N GLU A 19 -13.73 20.38 -11.53
CA GLU A 19 -13.83 19.93 -10.14
C GLU A 19 -15.24 20.18 -9.56
N ARG A 20 -15.94 21.21 -10.10
CA ARG A 20 -17.31 21.55 -9.72
C ARG A 20 -18.18 21.79 -10.97
N PRO A 21 -18.64 20.72 -11.65
CA PRO A 21 -19.43 20.83 -12.87
C PRO A 21 -20.77 21.54 -12.65
N GLU A 22 -21.31 21.51 -11.45
CA GLU A 22 -22.52 22.25 -11.07
C GLU A 22 -22.39 23.76 -11.24
N ALA A 23 -21.19 24.33 -11.10
CA ALA A 23 -20.97 25.75 -11.31
C ALA A 23 -21.21 26.18 -12.77
N LEU A 24 -21.17 25.23 -13.71
CA LEU A 24 -21.50 25.52 -15.13
C LEU A 24 -22.97 25.95 -15.34
N PHE A 25 -23.88 25.57 -14.42
CA PHE A 25 -25.27 26.07 -14.48
C PHE A 25 -25.35 27.60 -14.30
N LEU A 26 -24.36 28.21 -13.64
CA LEU A 26 -24.28 29.67 -13.53
C LEU A 26 -24.03 30.35 -14.86
N LEU A 27 -23.57 29.66 -15.91
CA LEU A 27 -23.47 30.19 -17.26
C LEU A 27 -24.83 30.58 -17.81
N ALA A 28 -25.92 29.91 -17.42
CA ALA A 28 -27.27 30.31 -17.79
C ALA A 28 -27.62 31.70 -17.21
N LEU A 29 -27.09 32.02 -16.02
CA LEU A 29 -27.28 33.33 -15.40
C LEU A 29 -26.56 34.47 -16.16
N ALA A 30 -25.47 34.15 -16.87
CA ALA A 30 -24.74 35.13 -17.70
C ALA A 30 -25.54 35.63 -18.90
N ALA A 31 -26.56 34.89 -19.36
CA ALA A 31 -27.46 35.32 -20.39
C ALA A 31 -28.50 36.37 -19.91
N LEU A 32 -28.74 36.43 -18.60
CA LEU A 32 -29.78 37.24 -17.99
C LEU A 32 -29.61 38.74 -18.27
N PRO A 33 -28.45 39.39 -18.14
CA PRO A 33 -28.26 40.81 -18.43
C PRO A 33 -28.58 41.16 -19.86
N VAL A 34 -28.25 40.28 -20.81
CA VAL A 34 -28.51 40.48 -22.23
C VAL A 34 -30.01 40.39 -22.52
N LEU A 35 -30.67 39.36 -22.01
CA LEU A 35 -32.10 39.12 -22.16
C LEU A 35 -32.93 40.24 -21.52
N LEU A 36 -32.57 40.62 -20.28
CA LEU A 36 -33.26 41.70 -19.56
C LEU A 36 -33.07 43.02 -20.26
N GLY A 37 -31.86 43.32 -20.67
CA GLY A 37 -31.55 44.54 -21.42
C GLY A 37 -32.29 44.62 -22.76
N TRP A 38 -32.41 43.51 -23.50
CA TRP A 38 -33.18 43.44 -24.73
C TRP A 38 -34.69 43.62 -24.47
N ARG A 39 -35.23 42.98 -23.44
CA ARG A 39 -36.63 43.09 -23.04
C ARG A 39 -36.98 44.51 -22.56
N LEU A 40 -36.14 45.11 -21.70
CA LEU A 40 -36.29 46.45 -21.21
C LEU A 40 -36.18 47.50 -22.33
N SER A 41 -35.24 47.30 -23.26
CA SER A 41 -35.08 48.19 -24.41
C SER A 41 -36.30 48.15 -25.36
N ARG A 42 -36.88 46.96 -25.58
CA ARG A 42 -38.13 46.80 -26.34
C ARG A 42 -39.32 47.44 -25.64
N TRP A 43 -39.45 47.22 -24.33
CA TRP A 43 -40.53 47.79 -23.54
C TRP A 43 -40.44 49.32 -23.50
N ARG A 44 -39.27 49.90 -23.24
CA ARG A 44 -39.03 51.34 -23.29
C ARG A 44 -39.36 51.95 -24.64
N ARG A 45 -38.99 51.32 -25.75
CA ARG A 45 -39.34 51.80 -27.07
C ARG A 45 -40.85 51.81 -27.27
N ARG A 46 -41.54 50.75 -26.94
CA ARG A 46 -43.01 50.67 -27.07
C ARG A 46 -43.73 51.72 -26.19
N SER A 47 -43.30 51.90 -24.99
CA SER A 47 -43.88 52.88 -24.06
C SER A 47 -43.61 54.33 -24.54
N LEU A 48 -42.40 54.63 -24.98
CA LEU A 48 -42.07 55.97 -25.52
C LEU A 48 -42.77 56.24 -26.83
N ASP A 49 -42.96 55.27 -27.67
CA ASP A 49 -43.69 55.41 -28.92
C ASP A 49 -45.20 55.64 -28.68
N ALA A 50 -45.74 55.19 -27.54
CA ALA A 50 -47.14 55.41 -27.17
C ALA A 50 -47.43 56.82 -26.57
N PHE A 51 -46.41 57.42 -25.91
CA PHE A 51 -46.61 58.65 -25.14
C PHE A 51 -45.97 59.90 -25.74
N LEU A 52 -45.01 59.79 -26.67
CA LEU A 52 -44.28 60.95 -27.23
C LEU A 52 -44.41 61.07 -28.72
N HIS A 53 -44.86 62.27 -29.15
CA HIS A 53 -44.86 62.63 -30.58
C HIS A 53 -43.41 62.64 -31.13
N PRO A 54 -43.15 62.08 -32.32
CA PRO A 54 -41.79 61.90 -32.85
C PRO A 54 -40.92 63.15 -32.89
N ALA A 55 -41.56 64.35 -33.10
CA ALA A 55 -40.85 65.60 -33.17
C ALA A 55 -40.26 66.11 -31.82
N ARG A 56 -40.83 65.73 -30.68
CA ARG A 56 -40.36 66.12 -29.31
C ARG A 56 -39.47 65.14 -28.69
N ARG A 57 -39.28 63.95 -29.26
CA ARG A 57 -38.47 62.87 -28.74
C ARG A 57 -37.01 63.25 -28.49
N ARG A 58 -36.41 64.05 -29.40
CA ARG A 58 -35.01 64.50 -29.27
C ARG A 58 -34.79 65.51 -28.14
N ALA A 59 -35.80 66.40 -27.93
CA ALA A 59 -35.71 67.39 -26.85
C ALA A 59 -35.81 66.77 -25.41
N PHE A 60 -36.56 65.66 -25.22
CA PHE A 60 -36.80 65.09 -23.96
C PHE A 60 -35.77 63.99 -23.59
N LEU A 61 -35.14 63.26 -24.54
CA LEU A 61 -34.22 62.19 -24.28
C LEU A 61 -32.78 62.66 -24.15
N GLY A 62 -32.47 63.93 -24.42
CA GLY A 62 -31.09 64.42 -24.34
C GLY A 62 -30.13 63.59 -25.15
N ASP A 63 -28.83 63.74 -24.94
CA ASP A 63 -27.75 62.95 -25.53
C ASP A 63 -27.55 61.61 -24.81
N HIS A 64 -28.66 60.87 -24.61
CA HIS A 64 -28.54 59.51 -24.10
C HIS A 64 -27.91 58.61 -25.18
N ASP A 65 -26.62 58.33 -25.02
CA ASP A 65 -25.90 57.48 -25.96
C ASP A 65 -26.43 56.04 -25.82
N PRO A 66 -27.28 55.55 -26.75
CA PRO A 66 -27.81 54.19 -26.72
C PRO A 66 -26.72 53.16 -27.01
N ARG A 67 -25.54 53.61 -27.46
CA ARG A 67 -24.39 52.77 -27.76
C ARG A 67 -23.65 52.36 -26.49
N GLY A 68 -23.57 53.24 -25.49
CA GLY A 68 -22.96 52.93 -24.19
C GLY A 68 -23.71 51.84 -23.41
N ALA A 69 -25.05 51.91 -23.40
CA ALA A 69 -25.86 50.86 -22.75
C ALA A 69 -25.77 49.49 -23.46
N ARG A 70 -25.66 49.51 -24.82
CA ARG A 70 -25.48 48.28 -25.63
C ARG A 70 -24.12 47.60 -25.39
N ARG A 71 -23.07 48.35 -25.05
CA ARG A 71 -21.73 47.80 -24.77
C ARG A 71 -21.60 47.25 -23.34
N ARG A 72 -22.34 47.79 -22.36
CA ARG A 72 -22.28 47.36 -20.95
C ARG A 72 -22.90 45.98 -20.72
N GLN A 73 -23.94 45.62 -21.48
CA GLN A 73 -24.64 44.33 -21.32
C GLN A 73 -23.78 43.13 -21.69
N PRO A 74 -23.08 43.07 -22.84
CA PRO A 74 -22.20 41.95 -23.16
C PRO A 74 -20.98 41.90 -22.23
N LEU A 75 -20.51 43.05 -21.73
CA LEU A 75 -19.42 43.09 -20.76
C LEU A 75 -19.84 42.45 -19.43
N ALA A 76 -21.03 42.75 -18.93
CA ALA A 76 -21.59 42.14 -17.72
C ALA A 76 -21.81 40.63 -17.89
N ALA A 77 -22.31 40.20 -19.06
CA ALA A 77 -22.48 38.80 -19.40
C ALA A 77 -21.14 38.07 -19.46
N ALA A 78 -20.11 38.67 -20.08
CA ALA A 78 -18.76 38.09 -20.14
C ALA A 78 -18.16 37.96 -18.75
N LEU A 79 -18.33 38.94 -17.87
CA LEU A 79 -17.82 38.91 -16.50
C LEU A 79 -18.47 37.81 -15.68
N LEU A 80 -19.79 37.62 -15.82
CA LEU A 80 -20.50 36.49 -15.16
C LEU A 80 -20.09 35.15 -15.72
N ALA A 81 -19.88 35.04 -17.05
CA ALA A 81 -19.41 33.80 -17.67
C ALA A 81 -17.99 33.44 -17.22
N CYS A 82 -17.07 34.40 -17.14
CA CYS A 82 -15.73 34.19 -16.60
C CYS A 82 -15.76 33.77 -15.12
N GLY A 83 -16.64 34.39 -14.32
CA GLY A 83 -16.84 34.03 -12.95
C GLY A 83 -17.36 32.58 -12.76
N ALA A 84 -18.33 32.18 -13.61
CA ALA A 84 -18.86 30.80 -13.61
C ALA A 84 -17.78 29.78 -14.00
N LEU A 85 -16.98 30.09 -15.02
CA LEU A 85 -15.84 29.25 -15.43
C LEU A 85 -14.77 29.16 -14.34
N ALA A 86 -14.46 30.26 -13.66
CA ALA A 86 -13.51 30.25 -12.56
C ALA A 86 -14.01 29.42 -11.38
N LEU A 87 -15.31 29.47 -11.05
CA LEU A 87 -15.94 28.66 -10.02
C LEU A 87 -16.02 27.18 -10.38
N ALA A 88 -16.12 26.85 -11.67
CA ALA A 88 -16.11 25.49 -12.17
C ALA A 88 -14.73 24.81 -12.01
N GLN A 89 -13.67 25.57 -11.71
CA GLN A 89 -12.30 25.10 -11.48
C GLN A 89 -11.86 24.11 -12.58
N PRO A 90 -11.66 24.57 -13.84
CA PRO A 90 -11.17 23.69 -14.88
C PRO A 90 -9.77 23.23 -14.54
N THR A 91 -9.57 21.90 -14.44
CA THR A 91 -8.28 21.25 -14.20
C THR A 91 -7.80 20.58 -15.47
N TRP A 92 -6.54 20.82 -15.81
CA TRP A 92 -5.89 20.17 -16.94
C TRP A 92 -4.78 19.25 -16.43
N GLY A 93 -4.80 18.00 -16.86
CA GLY A 93 -3.77 17.01 -16.52
C GLY A 93 -4.22 16.03 -15.42
N HIS A 94 -3.55 14.90 -15.38
CA HIS A 94 -3.71 13.92 -14.32
C HIS A 94 -2.82 14.34 -13.15
N PHE A 95 -3.39 14.80 -12.06
CA PHE A 95 -2.67 14.77 -10.80
C PHE A 95 -2.59 13.31 -10.37
N PRO A 96 -1.37 12.75 -10.23
CA PRO A 96 -1.26 11.45 -9.60
C PRO A 96 -1.86 11.62 -8.21
N ARG A 97 -3.07 11.13 -8.02
CA ARG A 97 -3.66 11.01 -6.69
C ARG A 97 -2.67 10.14 -5.94
N ARG A 98 -1.92 10.72 -5.02
CA ARG A 98 -1.18 9.91 -4.06
C ARG A 98 -2.23 9.09 -3.33
N VAL A 99 -2.46 7.89 -3.84
CA VAL A 99 -3.03 6.84 -3.01
C VAL A 99 -2.03 6.76 -1.88
N VAL A 100 -2.44 7.15 -0.68
CA VAL A 100 -1.68 6.83 0.52
C VAL A 100 -1.74 5.31 0.55
N ALA A 101 -0.79 4.67 -0.13
CA ALA A 101 -0.57 3.26 0.01
C ALA A 101 -0.29 3.08 1.49
N ARG A 102 -1.21 2.45 2.19
CA ARG A 102 -1.00 2.06 3.58
C ARG A 102 0.21 1.15 3.54
N SER A 103 1.38 1.66 3.91
CA SER A 103 2.60 0.86 3.94
C SER A 103 2.45 -0.20 5.02
N ILE A 104 2.92 -1.39 4.71
CA ILE A 104 3.01 -2.48 5.68
C ILE A 104 4.39 -2.40 6.33
N ASP A 105 4.43 -2.56 7.63
CA ASP A 105 5.64 -2.81 8.39
C ASP A 105 5.70 -4.32 8.64
N LEU A 106 6.62 -4.99 7.98
CA LEU A 106 6.75 -6.44 7.98
C LEU A 106 8.03 -6.85 8.69
N VAL A 107 7.92 -7.68 9.73
CA VAL A 107 9.07 -8.34 10.32
C VAL A 107 9.10 -9.80 9.87
N VAL A 108 10.20 -10.20 9.26
CA VAL A 108 10.40 -11.57 8.77
C VAL A 108 11.38 -12.30 9.70
N CYS A 109 10.90 -13.37 10.32
CA CYS A 109 11.67 -14.24 11.19
C CYS A 109 12.13 -15.48 10.41
N LEU A 110 13.44 -15.66 10.30
CA LEU A 110 14.11 -16.68 9.50
C LEU A 110 14.70 -17.74 10.45
N ASP A 111 14.23 -18.95 10.32
CA ASP A 111 14.78 -20.07 11.08
C ASP A 111 16.16 -20.45 10.55
N CYS A 112 17.16 -20.31 11.39
CA CYS A 112 18.55 -20.71 11.13
C CYS A 112 18.98 -21.92 11.99
N SER A 113 18.04 -22.70 12.45
CA SER A 113 18.32 -23.95 13.19
C SER A 113 18.94 -25.04 12.29
N ARG A 114 19.63 -25.97 12.88
CA ARG A 114 20.32 -27.02 12.12
C ARG A 114 19.40 -27.90 11.28
N SER A 115 18.13 -28.03 11.66
CA SER A 115 17.11 -28.74 10.88
C SER A 115 16.89 -28.15 9.50
N MET A 116 17.14 -26.86 9.33
CA MET A 116 17.05 -26.16 8.04
C MET A 116 18.14 -26.55 7.03
N LEU A 117 19.18 -27.28 7.45
CA LEU A 117 20.16 -27.93 6.55
C LEU A 117 19.59 -29.15 5.82
N ALA A 118 18.46 -29.70 6.27
CA ALA A 118 17.86 -30.87 5.64
C ALA A 118 17.57 -30.64 4.15
N ARG A 119 17.72 -31.73 3.36
CA ARG A 119 17.58 -31.68 1.89
C ARG A 119 16.35 -32.42 1.35
N ASP A 120 15.33 -32.55 2.19
CA ASP A 120 14.03 -33.08 1.78
C ASP A 120 13.31 -32.13 0.80
N VAL A 121 13.64 -30.82 0.87
CA VAL A 121 13.30 -29.81 -0.10
C VAL A 121 14.59 -29.30 -0.77
N LYS A 122 14.62 -29.27 -2.10
CA LYS A 122 15.84 -28.91 -2.84
C LYS A 122 16.03 -27.40 -2.94
N PRO A 123 17.30 -26.91 -2.80
CA PRO A 123 18.54 -27.67 -2.53
C PRO A 123 18.69 -28.06 -1.04
N SER A 124 18.29 -27.21 -0.13
CA SER A 124 18.07 -27.39 1.31
C SER A 124 16.87 -26.55 1.75
N ARG A 125 16.35 -26.77 2.96
CA ARG A 125 15.26 -25.92 3.50
C ARG A 125 15.71 -24.47 3.62
N PHE A 126 16.93 -24.24 4.11
CA PHE A 126 17.50 -22.90 4.26
C PHE A 126 17.63 -22.16 2.92
N GLU A 127 18.23 -22.77 1.91
CA GLU A 127 18.34 -22.14 0.59
C GLU A 127 16.96 -21.97 -0.09
N ARG A 128 16.00 -22.82 0.21
CA ARG A 128 14.62 -22.66 -0.25
C ARG A 128 13.99 -21.44 0.43
N MET A 129 14.16 -21.30 1.73
CA MET A 129 13.72 -20.13 2.51
C MET A 129 14.28 -18.81 1.92
N GLN A 130 15.60 -18.76 1.68
CA GLN A 130 16.22 -17.57 1.10
C GLN A 130 15.61 -17.21 -0.27
N ARG A 131 15.35 -18.20 -1.12
CA ARG A 131 14.74 -17.97 -2.45
C ARG A 131 13.28 -17.46 -2.35
N GLU A 132 12.50 -18.06 -1.47
CA GLU A 132 11.10 -17.61 -1.28
C GLU A 132 11.06 -16.20 -0.71
N LEU A 133 11.93 -15.88 0.26
CA LEU A 133 12.02 -14.53 0.79
C LEU A 133 12.49 -13.53 -0.26
N ARG A 134 13.47 -13.88 -1.10
CA ARG A 134 13.89 -13.01 -2.21
C ARG A 134 12.73 -12.69 -3.14
N SER A 135 11.96 -13.70 -3.53
CA SER A 135 10.77 -13.50 -4.35
C SER A 135 9.69 -12.63 -3.68
N LEU A 136 9.57 -12.72 -2.36
CA LEU A 136 8.67 -11.87 -1.57
C LEU A 136 9.16 -10.41 -1.58
N LEU A 137 10.46 -10.18 -1.36
CA LEU A 137 11.08 -8.85 -1.37
C LEU A 137 10.88 -8.13 -2.72
N GLU A 138 10.91 -8.86 -3.83
CA GLU A 138 10.67 -8.30 -5.16
C GLU A 138 9.24 -7.79 -5.37
N ARG A 139 8.27 -8.37 -4.67
CA ARG A 139 6.83 -8.06 -4.82
C ARG A 139 6.35 -6.94 -3.89
N LEU A 140 7.05 -6.72 -2.78
CA LEU A 140 6.63 -5.74 -1.77
C LEU A 140 7.19 -4.35 -2.10
N GLU A 141 6.37 -3.45 -2.67
CA GLU A 141 6.76 -2.09 -3.05
C GLU A 141 6.28 -1.04 -2.05
N GLY A 142 7.25 -0.28 -1.50
CA GLY A 142 6.96 0.83 -0.58
C GLY A 142 6.79 0.45 0.87
N ASP A 143 6.85 -0.85 1.20
CA ASP A 143 6.75 -1.37 2.55
C ASP A 143 8.10 -1.33 3.28
N ARG A 144 8.08 -1.31 4.61
CA ARG A 144 9.28 -1.47 5.44
C ARG A 144 9.38 -2.93 5.88
N ILE A 145 10.58 -3.48 5.75
CA ILE A 145 10.85 -4.87 6.10
C ILE A 145 12.03 -4.93 7.05
N ALA A 146 11.92 -5.73 8.12
CA ALA A 146 13.01 -6.11 9.00
C ALA A 146 13.28 -7.60 8.87
N LEU A 147 14.53 -8.01 9.03
CA LEU A 147 14.93 -9.42 9.01
C LEU A 147 15.50 -9.82 10.36
N LEU A 148 14.97 -10.88 10.95
CA LEU A 148 15.46 -11.53 12.15
C LEU A 148 15.87 -12.95 11.82
N ALA A 149 17.08 -13.36 12.17
CA ALA A 149 17.51 -14.75 12.16
C ALA A 149 17.37 -15.32 13.57
N PHE A 150 16.77 -16.50 13.67
CA PHE A 150 16.63 -17.15 14.98
C PHE A 150 16.99 -18.64 14.93
N SER A 151 17.47 -19.12 16.07
CA SER A 151 17.67 -20.52 16.40
C SER A 151 17.43 -20.68 17.91
N GLY A 152 18.40 -21.13 18.71
CA GLY A 152 18.34 -20.98 20.16
C GLY A 152 18.56 -19.58 20.70
N ASP A 153 19.00 -18.65 19.84
CA ASP A 153 19.15 -17.21 20.03
C ASP A 153 18.52 -16.43 18.89
N VAL A 154 18.37 -15.10 19.05
CA VAL A 154 17.75 -14.23 18.05
C VAL A 154 18.69 -13.09 17.69
N ARG A 155 18.96 -12.95 16.41
CA ARG A 155 19.82 -11.90 15.85
C ARG A 155 19.04 -11.02 14.88
N GLU A 156 19.17 -9.71 15.02
CA GLU A 156 18.65 -8.75 14.04
C GLU A 156 19.62 -8.66 12.87
N VAL A 157 19.17 -9.12 11.71
CA VAL A 157 19.93 -9.06 10.45
C VAL A 157 19.76 -7.71 9.79
N ALA A 158 18.53 -7.20 9.76
CA ALA A 158 18.22 -5.87 9.24
C ALA A 158 17.10 -5.22 10.05
N PRO A 159 17.21 -3.92 10.40
CA PRO A 159 16.12 -3.14 11.00
C PRO A 159 15.04 -2.84 9.95
N LEU A 160 13.90 -2.29 10.39
CA LEU A 160 12.83 -1.88 9.49
C LEU A 160 13.31 -0.85 8.45
N THR A 161 13.51 -1.30 7.22
CA THR A 161 14.00 -0.49 6.09
C THR A 161 13.14 -0.67 4.84
N ARG A 162 13.20 0.28 3.92
CA ARG A 162 12.63 0.20 2.57
C ARG A 162 13.67 -0.16 1.51
N ASP A 163 14.93 -0.23 1.91
CA ASP A 163 16.03 -0.52 1.00
C ASP A 163 16.12 -2.02 0.73
N ARG A 164 15.53 -2.44 -0.38
CA ARG A 164 15.50 -3.86 -0.79
C ARG A 164 16.85 -4.38 -1.27
N ALA A 165 17.70 -3.48 -1.82
CA ALA A 165 19.03 -3.89 -2.27
C ALA A 165 19.84 -4.35 -1.06
N VAL A 166 19.84 -3.55 0.01
CA VAL A 166 20.50 -3.90 1.28
C VAL A 166 19.89 -5.16 1.89
N LEU A 167 18.55 -5.31 1.89
CA LEU A 167 17.92 -6.53 2.40
C LEU A 167 18.33 -7.78 1.60
N GLY A 168 18.45 -7.66 0.27
CA GLY A 168 18.90 -8.72 -0.61
C GLY A 168 20.34 -9.14 -0.33
N GLU A 169 21.24 -8.15 -0.17
CA GLU A 169 22.66 -8.39 0.16
C GLU A 169 22.79 -9.08 1.53
N LEU A 170 22.11 -8.56 2.56
CA LEU A 170 22.15 -9.17 3.90
C LEU A 170 21.54 -10.58 3.93
N LEU A 171 20.54 -10.85 3.10
CA LEU A 171 19.98 -12.18 2.94
C LEU A 171 20.96 -13.16 2.28
N ASP A 172 21.75 -12.69 1.31
CA ASP A 172 22.77 -13.50 0.64
C ASP A 172 23.97 -13.79 1.55
N GLU A 173 24.31 -12.84 2.42
CA GLU A 173 25.37 -12.99 3.42
C GLU A 173 24.93 -13.80 4.65
N LEU A 174 23.61 -14.08 4.78
CA LEU A 174 23.12 -14.81 5.93
C LEU A 174 23.65 -16.22 5.97
N ASP A 175 24.43 -16.54 7.02
CA ASP A 175 24.95 -17.88 7.28
C ASP A 175 24.28 -18.46 8.56
N MET A 176 23.93 -19.73 8.50
CA MET A 176 23.42 -20.48 9.67
C MET A 176 24.44 -20.57 10.79
N ALA A 177 25.74 -20.54 10.48
CA ALA A 177 26.81 -20.56 11.47
C ALA A 177 26.88 -19.30 12.34
N ASP A 178 26.25 -18.21 11.90
CA ASP A 178 26.20 -16.95 12.66
C ASP A 178 25.35 -17.03 13.93
N ASN A 179 24.40 -17.97 14.00
CA ASN A 179 23.62 -18.25 15.20
C ASN A 179 24.38 -19.28 16.06
N GLN A 180 24.81 -18.84 17.23
CA GLN A 180 25.75 -19.62 18.07
C GLN A 180 25.08 -20.70 18.89
N LEU A 181 23.82 -20.50 19.27
CA LEU A 181 23.08 -21.47 20.11
C LEU A 181 22.23 -22.39 19.23
N GLY A 182 22.43 -23.69 19.42
CA GLY A 182 21.55 -24.71 18.83
C GLY A 182 20.17 -24.70 19.47
N GLY A 183 19.18 -25.20 18.76
CA GLY A 183 17.76 -25.18 19.16
C GLY A 183 16.92 -24.25 18.31
N THR A 184 15.67 -24.03 18.73
CA THR A 184 14.71 -23.16 18.02
C THR A 184 13.86 -22.47 19.08
N ASP A 185 14.04 -21.15 19.30
CA ASP A 185 13.22 -20.35 20.22
C ASP A 185 12.37 -19.36 19.42
N LEU A 186 11.26 -19.85 18.90
CA LEU A 186 10.30 -19.02 18.17
C LEU A 186 9.65 -17.97 19.08
N GLY A 187 9.48 -18.24 20.37
CA GLY A 187 8.93 -17.27 21.32
C GLY A 187 9.81 -16.03 21.42
N ALA A 188 11.13 -16.23 21.54
CA ALA A 188 12.08 -15.11 21.55
C ALA A 188 12.10 -14.35 20.22
N ALA A 189 11.99 -15.05 19.09
CA ALA A 189 11.92 -14.41 17.77
C ALA A 189 10.68 -13.52 17.63
N LEU A 190 9.51 -14.01 18.01
CA LEU A 190 8.27 -13.24 18.00
C LEU A 190 8.33 -12.05 18.97
N GLU A 191 8.85 -12.26 20.19
CA GLU A 191 9.01 -11.15 21.15
C GLU A 191 9.93 -10.06 20.61
N ARG A 192 11.04 -10.43 19.96
CA ARG A 192 11.93 -9.47 19.30
C ARG A 192 11.23 -8.76 18.15
N ALA A 193 10.48 -9.49 17.33
CA ALA A 193 9.70 -8.93 16.22
C ALA A 193 8.71 -7.86 16.70
N LEU A 194 7.96 -8.15 17.77
CA LEU A 194 7.00 -7.20 18.34
C LEU A 194 7.64 -5.92 18.90
N ARG A 195 8.93 -5.98 19.27
CA ARG A 195 9.69 -4.79 19.74
C ARG A 195 10.22 -3.93 18.61
N LEU A 196 10.32 -4.45 17.39
CA LEU A 196 10.78 -3.68 16.23
C LEU A 196 9.73 -2.72 15.68
N PHE A 197 8.46 -2.97 15.96
CA PHE A 197 7.39 -2.09 15.54
C PHE A 197 7.37 -0.81 16.37
N ASP A 198 7.33 0.32 15.69
CA ASP A 198 7.32 1.66 16.29
C ASP A 198 5.92 2.26 16.48
N GLY A 199 4.88 1.47 16.21
CA GLY A 199 3.47 1.84 16.41
C GLY A 199 3.03 3.06 15.58
N ARG A 200 3.60 3.26 14.39
CA ARG A 200 3.24 4.40 13.54
C ARG A 200 1.78 4.33 13.11
N SER A 201 1.07 5.43 13.32
CA SER A 201 -0.31 5.55 12.88
C SER A 201 -0.40 5.41 11.34
N GLY A 202 -1.26 4.48 10.87
CA GLY A 202 -1.53 4.25 9.46
C GLY A 202 -0.68 3.17 8.78
N ALA A 203 0.31 2.58 9.46
CA ALA A 203 0.97 1.36 9.00
C ALA A 203 0.18 0.12 9.46
N HIS A 204 0.17 -0.93 8.62
CA HIS A 204 -0.26 -2.26 9.04
C HIS A 204 0.96 -3.05 9.44
N GLU A 205 0.98 -3.56 10.67
CA GLU A 205 2.06 -4.36 11.21
C GLU A 205 1.77 -5.84 11.04
N ALA A 206 2.74 -6.60 10.54
CA ALA A 206 2.62 -8.05 10.39
C ALA A 206 3.97 -8.74 10.63
N VAL A 207 3.92 -9.99 11.06
CA VAL A 207 5.09 -10.86 11.21
C VAL A 207 4.95 -12.05 10.27
N VAL A 208 6.01 -12.40 9.56
CA VAL A 208 6.12 -13.63 8.78
C VAL A 208 7.19 -14.51 9.41
N VAL A 209 6.86 -15.75 9.71
CA VAL A 209 7.79 -16.74 10.25
C VAL A 209 8.02 -17.81 9.20
N LEU A 210 9.29 -18.02 8.82
CA LEU A 210 9.71 -19.10 7.93
C LEU A 210 10.51 -20.12 8.75
N THR A 211 9.95 -21.32 8.94
CA THR A 211 10.53 -22.36 9.81
C THR A 211 10.06 -23.75 9.39
N ASP A 212 10.70 -24.79 9.89
CA ASP A 212 10.22 -26.17 9.79
C ASP A 212 9.28 -26.58 10.94
N GLY A 213 8.99 -25.65 11.86
CA GLY A 213 8.04 -25.85 12.96
C GLY A 213 8.62 -26.50 14.19
N GLY A 214 9.92 -26.79 14.22
CA GLY A 214 10.58 -27.37 15.39
C GLY A 214 10.44 -26.46 16.62
N ASP A 215 10.12 -27.04 17.76
CA ASP A 215 10.00 -26.44 19.09
C ASP A 215 9.10 -25.18 19.17
N LEU A 216 7.86 -25.31 18.73
CA LEU A 216 6.80 -24.35 19.02
C LEU A 216 6.34 -24.42 20.50
N GLY A 217 7.30 -24.58 21.42
CA GLY A 217 7.04 -24.65 22.86
C GLY A 217 6.08 -23.54 23.32
N GLY A 218 5.35 -23.79 24.39
CA GLY A 218 4.23 -22.95 24.89
C GLY A 218 4.48 -21.44 24.90
N ARG A 219 5.74 -20.97 24.95
CA ARG A 219 6.11 -19.56 24.90
C ARG A 219 5.80 -18.89 23.54
N GLY A 220 5.91 -19.61 22.43
CA GLY A 220 5.55 -19.07 21.10
C GLY A 220 4.09 -18.66 21.02
N LEU A 221 3.20 -19.50 21.55
CA LEU A 221 1.76 -19.22 21.59
C LEU A 221 1.40 -18.09 22.57
N GLU A 222 2.11 -17.96 23.70
CA GLU A 222 1.92 -16.86 24.64
C GLU A 222 2.24 -15.50 23.98
N VAL A 223 3.36 -15.41 23.27
CA VAL A 223 3.76 -14.20 22.55
C VAL A 223 2.84 -13.93 21.37
N ALA A 224 2.35 -14.95 20.67
CA ALA A 224 1.34 -14.80 19.62
C ALA A 224 0.03 -14.20 20.15
N ALA A 225 -0.38 -14.58 21.37
CA ALA A 225 -1.53 -13.95 22.02
C ALA A 225 -1.31 -12.45 22.30
N GLU A 226 -0.07 -12.03 22.59
CA GLU A 226 0.28 -10.60 22.68
C GLU A 226 0.22 -9.91 21.31
N ALA A 227 0.74 -10.55 20.26
CA ALA A 227 0.62 -10.03 18.88
C ALA A 227 -0.85 -9.77 18.51
N LYS A 228 -1.73 -10.74 18.81
CA LYS A 228 -3.18 -10.58 18.60
C LYS A 228 -3.75 -9.39 19.36
N ARG A 229 -3.41 -9.20 20.63
CA ARG A 229 -3.88 -8.04 21.43
C ARG A 229 -3.48 -6.71 20.81
N ARG A 230 -2.34 -6.64 20.14
CA ARG A 230 -1.86 -5.47 19.40
C ARG A 230 -2.46 -5.35 18.00
N GLY A 231 -3.24 -6.33 17.54
CA GLY A 231 -3.78 -6.37 16.18
C GLY A 231 -2.74 -6.74 15.12
N ILE A 232 -1.61 -7.33 15.52
CA ILE A 232 -0.52 -7.78 14.64
C ILE A 232 -0.79 -9.22 14.23
N ARG A 233 -0.85 -9.47 12.92
CA ARG A 233 -1.03 -10.80 12.36
C ARG A 233 0.30 -11.51 12.20
N VAL A 234 0.31 -12.81 12.52
CA VAL A 234 1.47 -13.68 12.31
C VAL A 234 1.14 -14.66 11.20
N TYR A 235 1.90 -14.60 10.12
CA TYR A 235 1.83 -15.54 9.02
C TYR A 235 2.93 -16.58 9.18
N ALA A 236 2.60 -17.84 9.02
CA ALA A 236 3.56 -18.92 9.15
C ALA A 236 3.76 -19.63 7.81
N VAL A 237 5.02 -19.77 7.41
CA VAL A 237 5.42 -20.49 6.19
C VAL A 237 6.22 -21.71 6.62
N GLY A 238 5.66 -22.89 6.39
CA GLY A 238 6.30 -24.17 6.70
C GLY A 238 7.27 -24.57 5.60
N ILE A 239 8.53 -24.87 5.96
CA ILE A 239 9.55 -25.26 5.00
C ILE A 239 10.07 -26.66 5.34
N GLY A 240 9.70 -27.62 4.54
CA GLY A 240 10.06 -29.01 4.75
C GLY A 240 9.07 -29.98 4.13
N SER A 241 9.26 -31.27 4.39
CA SER A 241 8.31 -32.30 3.98
C SER A 241 7.84 -33.12 5.18
N SER A 242 6.65 -33.74 5.04
CA SER A 242 6.12 -34.68 6.04
C SER A 242 6.94 -35.98 6.13
N GLN A 243 7.66 -36.33 5.06
CA GLN A 243 8.56 -37.50 5.05
C GLN A 243 9.83 -37.22 5.87
N GLY A 244 10.25 -35.95 5.87
CA GLY A 244 11.44 -35.49 6.55
C GLY A 244 12.73 -35.73 5.78
N GLY A 245 13.81 -35.19 6.33
CA GLY A 245 15.17 -35.33 5.79
C GLY A 245 16.23 -35.46 6.87
N LYS A 246 17.35 -36.06 6.49
CA LYS A 246 18.54 -36.14 7.36
C LYS A 246 19.27 -34.79 7.29
N ILE A 247 19.90 -34.44 8.40
CA ILE A 247 20.66 -33.20 8.54
C ILE A 247 22.09 -33.43 8.11
N PRO A 248 22.58 -32.91 6.98
CA PRO A 248 23.96 -33.09 6.55
C PRO A 248 24.89 -32.18 7.37
N LEU A 249 26.04 -32.69 7.72
CA LEU A 249 27.15 -31.95 8.33
C LEU A 249 28.38 -32.11 7.43
N VAL A 250 28.94 -30.97 7.00
CA VAL A 250 30.20 -30.96 6.27
C VAL A 250 31.33 -31.01 7.25
N THR A 251 32.14 -32.05 7.15
CA THR A 251 33.35 -32.26 7.98
C THR A 251 34.57 -32.34 7.09
N GLU A 252 35.77 -32.21 7.66
CA GLU A 252 37.05 -32.39 6.93
C GLU A 252 37.16 -33.78 6.29
N GLN A 253 36.44 -34.78 6.78
CA GLN A 253 36.42 -36.16 6.27
C GLN A 253 35.32 -36.42 5.23
N GLY A 254 34.61 -35.38 4.83
CA GLY A 254 33.48 -35.44 3.90
C GLY A 254 32.13 -35.19 4.55
N GLU A 255 31.06 -35.42 3.79
CA GLU A 255 29.68 -35.22 4.25
C GLU A 255 29.25 -36.37 5.17
N ARG A 256 28.75 -36.04 6.33
CA ARG A 256 28.16 -36.98 7.32
C ARG A 256 26.78 -36.48 7.70
N PHE A 257 25.98 -37.30 8.37
CA PHE A 257 24.69 -36.89 8.93
C PHE A 257 24.81 -36.69 10.44
N LEU A 258 24.01 -35.73 10.94
CA LEU A 258 23.92 -35.46 12.37
C LEU A 258 23.42 -36.73 13.09
N LEU A 259 24.13 -37.10 14.13
CA LEU A 259 23.76 -38.23 14.99
C LEU A 259 23.09 -37.73 16.26
N GLY A 260 22.02 -38.39 16.64
CA GLY A 260 21.38 -38.20 17.94
C GLY A 260 22.18 -38.81 19.12
N PRO A 261 21.71 -38.61 20.35
CA PRO A 261 22.33 -39.15 21.53
C PRO A 261 22.37 -40.69 21.53
N ASP A 262 21.50 -41.34 20.77
CA ASP A 262 21.39 -42.79 20.57
C ASP A 262 22.32 -43.31 19.47
N GLY A 263 23.11 -42.46 18.83
CA GLY A 263 24.00 -42.78 17.72
C GLY A 263 23.29 -43.00 16.37
N GLN A 264 21.98 -42.76 16.29
CA GLN A 264 21.23 -42.86 15.05
C GLN A 264 21.24 -41.53 14.32
N GLU A 265 21.06 -41.57 12.98
CA GLU A 265 20.96 -40.37 12.18
C GLU A 265 19.66 -39.61 12.49
N VAL A 266 19.77 -38.32 12.76
CA VAL A 266 18.62 -37.46 13.06
C VAL A 266 17.84 -37.21 11.77
N VAL A 267 16.56 -37.56 11.81
CA VAL A 267 15.59 -37.20 10.75
C VAL A 267 14.65 -36.13 11.28
N THR A 268 14.68 -34.95 10.67
CA THR A 268 13.76 -33.84 10.99
C THR A 268 12.59 -33.84 10.00
N ARG A 269 11.40 -33.49 10.47
CA ARG A 269 10.17 -33.38 9.67
C ARG A 269 9.55 -32.04 9.89
N LEU A 270 8.73 -31.59 8.91
CA LEU A 270 7.92 -30.39 9.07
C LEU A 270 6.82 -30.64 10.13
N GLU A 271 6.77 -29.77 11.12
CA GLU A 271 5.77 -29.80 12.20
C GLU A 271 4.68 -28.74 11.97
N GLU A 272 3.72 -29.09 11.11
CA GLU A 272 2.68 -28.14 10.67
C GLU A 272 1.70 -27.73 11.76
N ARG A 273 1.42 -28.63 12.72
CA ARG A 273 0.35 -28.41 13.70
C ARG A 273 0.54 -27.15 14.52
N GLY A 274 1.74 -26.92 15.04
CA GLY A 274 2.03 -25.74 15.83
C GLY A 274 1.98 -24.46 15.01
N LEU A 275 2.42 -24.51 13.73
CA LEU A 275 2.37 -23.38 12.81
C LEU A 275 0.93 -22.99 12.46
N LEU A 276 0.06 -23.97 12.22
CA LEU A 276 -1.38 -23.75 12.02
C LEU A 276 -2.01 -23.09 13.24
N GLU A 277 -1.69 -23.57 14.45
CA GLU A 277 -2.22 -23.01 15.69
C GLU A 277 -1.75 -21.57 15.92
N LEU A 278 -0.46 -21.28 15.65
CA LEU A 278 0.14 -19.96 15.72
C LEU A 278 -0.57 -18.96 14.79
N ALA A 279 -0.72 -19.33 13.52
CA ALA A 279 -1.36 -18.49 12.52
C ALA A 279 -2.85 -18.26 12.85
N ALA A 280 -3.59 -19.32 13.19
CA ALA A 280 -5.00 -19.21 13.55
C ALA A 280 -5.24 -18.34 14.80
N LEU A 281 -4.35 -18.39 15.79
CA LEU A 281 -4.44 -17.58 17.00
C LEU A 281 -4.39 -16.08 16.70
N THR A 282 -3.64 -15.65 15.68
CA THR A 282 -3.39 -14.24 15.35
C THR A 282 -4.21 -13.73 14.17
N ASP A 283 -5.21 -14.47 13.70
CA ASP A 283 -5.98 -14.21 12.48
C ASP A 283 -5.07 -14.07 11.23
N GLY A 284 -3.93 -14.79 11.25
CA GLY A 284 -2.99 -14.94 10.15
C GLY A 284 -3.31 -16.17 9.30
N GLU A 285 -2.35 -16.56 8.46
CA GLU A 285 -2.48 -17.70 7.55
C GLU A 285 -1.22 -18.57 7.59
N TYR A 286 -1.40 -19.89 7.43
CA TYR A 286 -0.32 -20.86 7.25
C TYR A 286 -0.26 -21.34 5.80
N THR A 287 0.95 -21.48 5.26
CA THR A 287 1.18 -21.97 3.90
C THR A 287 2.42 -22.84 3.79
#